data_8cfca507f05db800eae32842938c3b39
#
_entry.id   8cfca507f05db800eae32842938c3b39
#
_cell.length_a   1.000
_cell.length_b   1.000
_cell.length_c   1.000
_cell.angle_alpha   90.00
_cell.angle_beta   90.00
_cell.angle_gamma   90.00
#
_symmetry.space_group_name_H-M   'P 1'
#
loop_
_entity.id
_entity.type
_entity.pdbx_description
1 polymer ?
#
loop_
_entity_poly.entity_id
_entity_poly.type
_entity_poly.pdbx_seq_one_letter_code
_entity_poly.pdbx_strand_id
1 'polypeptide(L)'
;PTLKFLISQNTKIIIISHIGRPKGQVVNELSLRPICQDLEIKLNQNIKLISKDIKEIASKDLFNNDDEKIVMLENIRFYPEEEKNNPQFAKQLASLADIYVNDAFSCSHRAHASIDEITNFLPCYSGLQLDLEVGALKKITSEIKKPITCIIGGSKVSTKINIIKNLIPKFDNIIIVGGMANNIIQYNGNNIGKSLKEENCDPIIKEIFSLSEINSCKIICPEDIVVGKNLNGNPLIKELNEVSSDEMILDIGPKTIEVINNIIDKSNTILWNGPAGYFENPSFANGSIEIAKKIIDNNKSNKIYSVAGGGDTVSLLNSL
;
A
#
# COMPACT_ATOMS: atom_id res chain seq x y z
N PRO A 1 4.38 0.86 18.01
CA PRO A 1 5.59 0.22 18.59
C PRO A 1 6.69 1.22 18.83
N THR A 2 7.15 1.97 17.83
CA THR A 2 8.28 2.91 17.91
C THR A 2 8.09 3.99 18.96
N LEU A 3 6.94 4.67 18.98
CA LEU A 3 6.66 5.69 20.00
C LEU A 3 6.70 5.11 21.43
N LYS A 4 6.11 3.92 21.65
CA LYS A 4 6.18 3.25 22.97
C LYS A 4 7.61 2.91 23.38
N PHE A 5 8.42 2.47 22.43
CA PHE A 5 9.84 2.21 22.66
C PHE A 5 10.59 3.49 23.04
N LEU A 6 10.44 4.57 22.27
CA LEU A 6 11.10 5.85 22.55
C LEU A 6 10.66 6.45 23.89
N ILE A 7 9.37 6.34 24.25
CA ILE A 7 8.85 6.75 25.57
C ILE A 7 9.56 5.97 26.69
N SER A 8 9.74 4.65 26.51
CA SER A 8 10.41 3.82 27.52
C SER A 8 11.89 4.18 27.70
N GLN A 9 12.51 4.83 26.71
CA GLN A 9 13.88 5.34 26.79
C GLN A 9 13.96 6.75 27.39
N ASN A 10 12.83 7.30 27.88
CA ASN A 10 12.73 8.64 28.47
C ASN A 10 13.22 9.76 27.52
N THR A 11 12.97 9.64 26.20
CA THR A 11 13.36 10.63 25.22
C THR A 11 12.28 11.70 25.03
N LYS A 12 12.67 12.91 24.61
CA LYS A 12 11.75 13.92 24.08
C LYS A 12 11.47 13.61 22.61
N ILE A 13 10.19 13.58 22.23
CA ILE A 13 9.74 13.11 20.92
C ILE A 13 9.02 14.24 20.16
N ILE A 14 9.45 14.49 18.94
CA ILE A 14 8.78 15.39 18.00
C ILE A 14 8.18 14.51 16.89
N ILE A 15 6.86 14.46 16.81
CA ILE A 15 6.15 13.70 15.78
C ILE A 15 5.91 14.61 14.56
N ILE A 16 6.36 14.15 13.39
CA ILE A 16 6.09 14.77 12.10
C ILE A 16 5.20 13.82 11.31
N SER A 17 4.09 14.33 10.77
CA SER A 17 3.18 13.54 9.95
C SER A 17 2.42 14.40 8.96
N HIS A 18 1.64 13.75 8.08
CA HIS A 18 0.75 14.43 7.15
C HIS A 18 -0.57 13.69 6.94
N ILE A 19 -1.59 14.42 6.52
CA ILE A 19 -2.84 13.89 6.02
C ILE A 19 -3.26 14.64 4.76
N GLY A 20 -3.84 13.94 3.81
CA GLY A 20 -4.36 14.50 2.57
C GLY A 20 -3.29 15.11 1.64
N ARG A 21 -3.76 16.00 0.76
CA ARG A 21 -2.94 16.70 -0.24
C ARG A 21 -3.27 18.19 -0.27
N PRO A 22 -2.87 18.97 0.72
CA PRO A 22 -3.19 20.40 0.85
C PRO A 22 -2.44 21.30 -0.13
N LYS A 23 -1.46 20.77 -0.89
CA LYS A 23 -0.69 21.49 -1.90
C LYS A 23 0.06 22.72 -1.35
N GLY A 24 0.62 22.61 -0.15
CA GLY A 24 1.36 23.69 0.49
C GLY A 24 0.48 24.82 1.04
N GLN A 25 -0.77 24.54 1.36
CA GLN A 25 -1.71 25.49 1.95
C GLN A 25 -2.26 24.95 3.27
N VAL A 26 -2.58 25.87 4.19
CA VAL A 26 -3.25 25.50 5.44
C VAL A 26 -4.72 25.21 5.13
N VAL A 27 -5.14 23.97 5.41
CA VAL A 27 -6.52 23.48 5.23
C VAL A 27 -6.99 22.91 6.56
N ASN A 28 -7.94 23.55 7.22
CA ASN A 28 -8.37 23.20 8.58
C ASN A 28 -8.87 21.76 8.70
N GLU A 29 -9.56 21.26 7.68
CA GLU A 29 -10.07 19.88 7.61
C GLU A 29 -8.95 18.83 7.54
N LEU A 30 -7.73 19.24 7.19
CA LEU A 30 -6.53 18.42 7.12
C LEU A 30 -5.58 18.69 8.29
N SER A 31 -6.07 19.28 9.39
CA SER A 31 -5.30 19.41 10.63
C SER A 31 -5.04 18.04 11.27
N LEU A 32 -3.86 17.89 11.85
CA LEU A 32 -3.49 16.69 12.61
C LEU A 32 -4.11 16.65 14.02
N ARG A 33 -4.91 17.62 14.42
CA ARG A 33 -5.53 17.67 15.76
C ARG A 33 -6.30 16.39 16.13
N PRO A 34 -7.19 15.83 15.27
CA PRO A 34 -7.88 14.58 15.60
C PRO A 34 -6.92 13.39 15.79
N ILE A 35 -5.85 13.34 14.99
CA ILE A 35 -4.83 12.28 15.08
C ILE A 35 -4.02 12.44 16.37
N CYS A 36 -3.68 13.68 16.75
CA CYS A 36 -3.00 13.98 18.00
C CYS A 36 -3.81 13.48 19.20
N GLN A 37 -5.11 13.78 19.25
CA GLN A 37 -6.03 13.34 20.31
C GLN A 37 -6.16 11.82 20.38
N ASP A 38 -6.28 11.14 19.25
CA ASP A 38 -6.33 9.66 19.22
C ASP A 38 -5.03 9.04 19.72
N LEU A 39 -3.86 9.62 19.37
CA LEU A 39 -2.57 9.18 19.88
C LEU A 39 -2.42 9.40 21.39
N GLU A 40 -2.90 10.50 21.93
CA GLU A 40 -2.92 10.75 23.38
C GLU A 40 -3.63 9.61 24.13
N ILE A 41 -4.82 9.24 23.64
CA ILE A 41 -5.61 8.13 24.22
C ILE A 41 -4.84 6.81 24.11
N LYS A 42 -4.33 6.47 22.91
CA LYS A 42 -3.64 5.19 22.64
C LYS A 42 -2.32 5.01 23.37
N LEU A 43 -1.61 6.11 23.62
CA LEU A 43 -0.33 6.10 24.30
C LEU A 43 -0.48 6.34 25.79
N ASN A 44 -1.64 6.83 26.25
CA ASN A 44 -1.88 7.34 27.61
C ASN A 44 -0.80 8.37 28.01
N GLN A 45 -0.56 9.32 27.11
CA GLN A 45 0.45 10.39 27.24
C GLN A 45 -0.15 11.70 26.75
N ASN A 46 0.24 12.80 27.38
CA ASN A 46 -0.11 14.13 26.86
C ASN A 46 0.74 14.45 25.63
N ILE A 47 0.11 14.89 24.53
CA ILE A 47 0.77 15.25 23.27
C ILE A 47 0.33 16.66 22.86
N LYS A 48 1.27 17.59 22.88
CA LYS A 48 0.98 18.95 22.48
C LYS A 48 1.07 19.14 20.97
N LEU A 49 -0.03 19.54 20.33
CA LEU A 49 0.00 19.94 18.91
C LEU A 49 0.59 21.34 18.76
N ILE A 50 1.66 21.45 17.98
CA ILE A 50 2.33 22.71 17.67
C ILE A 50 1.77 23.25 16.34
N SER A 51 0.95 24.29 16.43
CA SER A 51 0.35 24.96 15.26
C SER A 51 1.11 26.23 14.84
N LYS A 52 2.17 26.60 15.57
CA LYS A 52 3.05 27.71 15.19
C LYS A 52 3.85 27.35 13.95
N ASP A 53 4.17 28.35 13.11
CA ASP A 53 4.99 28.13 11.91
C ASP A 53 6.35 27.52 12.30
N ILE A 54 6.69 26.40 11.68
CA ILE A 54 7.95 25.68 11.91
C ILE A 54 9.16 26.60 11.70
N LYS A 55 9.07 27.55 10.78
CA LYS A 55 10.15 28.51 10.49
C LYS A 55 10.44 29.47 11.65
N GLU A 56 9.51 29.60 12.60
CA GLU A 56 9.61 30.48 13.77
C GLU A 56 9.81 29.72 15.08
N ILE A 57 10.00 28.39 15.04
CA ILE A 57 10.15 27.56 16.23
C ILE A 57 11.64 27.26 16.43
N ALA A 58 12.11 27.43 17.66
CA ALA A 58 13.39 26.88 18.12
C ALA A 58 13.13 25.63 18.99
N SER A 59 14.09 24.70 19.06
CA SER A 59 13.93 23.45 19.83
C SER A 59 13.59 23.67 21.31
N LYS A 60 14.15 24.75 21.92
CA LYS A 60 13.85 25.16 23.29
C LYS A 60 12.39 25.56 23.52
N ASP A 61 11.64 25.92 22.47
CA ASP A 61 10.25 26.41 22.55
C ASP A 61 9.24 25.27 22.42
N LEU A 62 9.68 24.06 22.10
CA LEU A 62 8.82 22.90 21.87
C LEU A 62 8.28 22.30 23.17
N PHE A 63 9.14 22.24 24.21
CA PHE A 63 8.84 21.62 25.47
C PHE A 63 8.89 22.68 26.58
N ASN A 64 7.74 22.98 27.22
CA ASN A 64 7.66 24.05 28.19
C ASN A 64 8.30 23.68 29.55
N ASN A 65 8.33 22.37 29.84
CA ASN A 65 8.88 21.80 31.08
C ASN A 65 9.38 20.37 30.83
N ASP A 66 10.00 19.76 31.85
CA ASP A 66 10.55 18.42 31.74
C ASP A 66 9.49 17.31 31.73
N ASP A 67 8.24 17.60 32.08
CA ASP A 67 7.14 16.65 32.05
C ASP A 67 6.54 16.54 30.62
N GLU A 68 6.70 17.55 29.78
CA GLU A 68 6.33 17.48 28.36
C GLU A 68 7.35 16.61 27.61
N LYS A 69 6.95 15.42 27.21
CA LYS A 69 7.83 14.45 26.52
C LYS A 69 7.51 14.33 25.03
N ILE A 70 6.29 14.64 24.61
CA ILE A 70 5.84 14.42 23.24
C ILE A 70 5.15 15.64 22.71
N VAL A 71 5.60 16.09 21.55
CA VAL A 71 4.93 17.12 20.75
C VAL A 71 4.67 16.59 19.35
N MET A 72 3.62 17.07 18.71
CA MET A 72 3.30 16.80 17.30
C MET A 72 3.32 18.14 16.55
N LEU A 73 4.05 18.21 15.46
CA LEU A 73 3.97 19.34 14.55
C LEU A 73 2.67 19.26 13.73
N GLU A 74 2.12 20.41 13.34
CA GLU A 74 0.97 20.44 12.44
C GLU A 74 1.36 19.87 11.06
N ASN A 75 0.37 19.50 10.27
CA ASN A 75 0.50 18.83 8.99
C ASN A 75 1.65 19.41 8.15
N ILE A 76 2.71 18.62 8.00
CA ILE A 76 3.95 19.07 7.34
C ILE A 76 3.71 19.47 5.87
N ARG A 77 2.65 18.95 5.24
CA ARG A 77 2.28 19.28 3.86
C ARG A 77 1.57 20.61 3.72
N PHE A 78 1.33 21.34 4.80
CA PHE A 78 0.95 22.75 4.73
C PHE A 78 2.10 23.63 4.23
N TYR A 79 3.32 23.11 4.24
CA TYR A 79 4.50 23.76 3.72
C TYR A 79 4.79 23.28 2.29
N PRO A 80 4.81 24.18 1.28
CA PRO A 80 5.12 23.80 -0.09
C PRO A 80 6.57 23.31 -0.26
N GLU A 81 7.43 23.65 0.68
CA GLU A 81 8.83 23.24 0.74
C GLU A 81 8.98 21.73 1.04
N GLU A 82 8.02 21.13 1.72
CA GLU A 82 8.02 19.70 2.04
C GLU A 82 8.06 18.84 0.77
N GLU A 83 7.06 19.00 -0.12
CA GLU A 83 6.96 18.21 -1.34
C GLU A 83 8.03 18.59 -2.39
N LYS A 84 8.70 19.74 -2.23
CA LYS A 84 9.81 20.20 -3.08
C LYS A 84 11.17 19.70 -2.61
N ASN A 85 11.22 18.92 -1.55
CA ASN A 85 12.48 18.46 -0.95
C ASN A 85 13.46 19.63 -0.65
N ASN A 86 12.94 20.71 -0.09
CA ASN A 86 13.73 21.95 0.07
C ASN A 86 14.78 21.82 1.19
N PRO A 87 16.10 22.05 0.90
CA PRO A 87 17.17 21.86 1.87
C PRO A 87 17.10 22.80 3.08
N GLN A 88 16.67 24.05 2.88
CA GLN A 88 16.58 25.03 3.98
C GLN A 88 15.46 24.65 4.95
N PHE A 89 14.34 24.16 4.44
CA PHE A 89 13.24 23.67 5.26
C PHE A 89 13.62 22.38 6.00
N ALA A 90 14.30 21.45 5.34
CA ALA A 90 14.83 20.25 5.98
C ALA A 90 15.84 20.57 7.09
N LYS A 91 16.73 21.54 6.86
CA LYS A 91 17.68 22.03 7.87
C LYS A 91 16.97 22.67 9.08
N GLN A 92 15.87 23.40 8.84
CA GLN A 92 15.05 23.96 9.91
C GLN A 92 14.39 22.85 10.73
N LEU A 93 13.80 21.85 10.10
CA LEU A 93 13.26 20.67 10.78
C LEU A 93 14.34 19.94 11.59
N ALA A 94 15.49 19.72 10.99
CA ALA A 94 16.61 19.05 11.64
C ALA A 94 17.14 19.81 12.87
N SER A 95 17.06 21.14 12.88
CA SER A 95 17.51 21.96 14.02
C SER A 95 16.64 21.80 15.28
N LEU A 96 15.50 21.11 15.18
CA LEU A 96 14.59 20.88 16.28
C LEU A 96 14.93 19.64 17.11
N ALA A 97 15.76 18.72 16.60
CA ALA A 97 16.07 17.44 17.22
C ALA A 97 17.55 17.04 17.03
N ASP A 98 17.97 16.02 17.77
CA ASP A 98 19.35 15.49 17.72
C ASP A 98 19.46 14.28 16.78
N ILE A 99 18.38 13.53 16.59
CA ILE A 99 18.32 12.34 15.73
C ILE A 99 17.00 12.31 14.97
N TYR A 100 17.03 11.67 13.81
CA TYR A 100 15.86 11.41 12.97
C TYR A 100 15.51 9.92 12.95
N VAL A 101 14.24 9.59 13.14
CA VAL A 101 13.73 8.23 13.05
C VAL A 101 12.64 8.18 11.97
N ASN A 102 12.90 7.47 10.88
CA ASN A 102 11.87 7.21 9.86
C ASN A 102 11.08 5.95 10.21
N ASP A 103 9.78 6.12 10.43
CA ASP A 103 8.85 5.01 10.67
C ASP A 103 7.67 5.02 9.66
N ALA A 104 7.87 5.68 8.52
CA ALA A 104 6.87 5.91 7.48
C ALA A 104 7.25 5.19 6.17
N PHE A 105 7.21 3.84 6.16
CA PHE A 105 7.55 3.04 4.97
C PHE A 105 6.79 3.48 3.72
N SER A 106 5.49 3.73 3.83
CA SER A 106 4.64 4.16 2.71
C SER A 106 5.06 5.48 2.06
N CYS A 107 5.85 6.30 2.75
CA CYS A 107 6.36 7.59 2.26
C CYS A 107 7.83 7.54 1.87
N SER A 108 8.57 6.47 2.22
CA SER A 108 10.03 6.39 2.06
C SER A 108 10.51 6.40 0.60
N HIS A 109 9.60 6.21 -0.36
CA HIS A 109 9.90 6.31 -1.79
C HIS A 109 9.83 7.74 -2.34
N ARG A 110 9.54 8.74 -1.50
CA ARG A 110 9.33 10.13 -1.93
C ARG A 110 10.52 11.00 -1.53
N ALA A 111 11.02 11.79 -2.48
CA ALA A 111 11.98 12.84 -2.20
C ALA A 111 11.24 14.05 -1.59
N HIS A 112 10.99 14.03 -0.29
CA HIS A 112 10.36 15.09 0.49
C HIS A 112 11.32 15.56 1.58
N ALA A 113 11.23 16.84 1.98
CA ALA A 113 12.14 17.45 2.92
C ALA A 113 12.25 16.70 4.26
N SER A 114 11.12 16.20 4.79
CA SER A 114 11.05 15.42 6.03
C SER A 114 11.41 13.94 5.88
N ILE A 115 11.66 13.45 4.67
CA ILE A 115 11.96 12.03 4.38
C ILE A 115 13.38 11.87 3.82
N ASP A 116 13.74 12.68 2.84
CA ASP A 116 14.99 12.58 2.07
C ASP A 116 16.00 13.62 2.55
N GLU A 117 15.76 14.91 2.30
CA GLU A 117 16.74 15.96 2.55
C GLU A 117 17.14 16.09 4.04
N ILE A 118 16.23 15.79 4.98
CA ILE A 118 16.53 15.82 6.43
C ILE A 118 17.67 14.87 6.80
N THR A 119 17.86 13.79 6.03
CA THR A 119 18.89 12.78 6.28
C THR A 119 20.31 13.32 6.10
N ASN A 120 20.47 14.46 5.42
CA ASN A 120 21.75 15.13 5.26
C ASN A 120 22.17 15.94 6.50
N PHE A 121 21.27 16.13 7.47
CA PHE A 121 21.49 17.03 8.60
C PHE A 121 21.50 16.34 9.96
N LEU A 122 20.98 15.12 10.07
CA LEU A 122 20.85 14.36 11.32
C LEU A 122 21.32 12.93 11.18
N PRO A 123 21.81 12.30 12.26
CA PRO A 123 21.90 10.84 12.34
C PRO A 123 20.53 10.20 12.15
N CYS A 124 20.43 9.21 11.24
CA CYS A 124 19.17 8.63 10.79
C CYS A 124 19.06 7.17 11.18
N TYR A 125 17.88 6.78 11.67
CA TYR A 125 17.58 5.43 12.07
C TYR A 125 16.21 4.99 11.54
N SER A 126 16.02 3.69 11.34
CA SER A 126 14.70 3.12 11.08
C SER A 126 13.89 3.03 12.36
N GLY A 127 12.61 3.32 12.29
CA GLY A 127 11.67 2.96 13.34
C GLY A 127 11.35 1.46 13.29
N LEU A 128 10.78 0.94 14.39
CA LEU A 128 10.47 -0.50 14.51
C LEU A 128 9.46 -0.98 13.48
N GLN A 129 8.51 -0.14 13.07
CA GLN A 129 7.54 -0.49 12.04
C GLN A 129 8.20 -0.55 10.67
N LEU A 130 9.02 0.45 10.32
CA LEU A 130 9.79 0.45 9.08
C LEU A 130 10.70 -0.78 8.99
N ASP A 131 11.35 -1.15 10.08
CA ASP A 131 12.26 -2.29 10.14
C ASP A 131 11.51 -3.61 9.90
N LEU A 132 10.31 -3.76 10.49
CA LEU A 132 9.44 -4.91 10.26
C LEU A 132 8.99 -5.00 8.79
N GLU A 133 8.58 -3.88 8.19
CA GLU A 133 8.12 -3.87 6.79
C GLU A 133 9.26 -4.15 5.81
N VAL A 134 10.43 -3.53 6.00
CA VAL A 134 11.63 -3.82 5.21
C VAL A 134 12.11 -5.26 5.40
N GLY A 135 12.08 -5.77 6.64
CA GLY A 135 12.43 -7.15 6.96
C GLY A 135 11.51 -8.16 6.27
N ALA A 136 10.19 -7.88 6.26
CA ALA A 136 9.22 -8.71 5.54
C ALA A 136 9.50 -8.74 4.02
N LEU A 137 9.79 -7.58 3.42
CA LEU A 137 10.12 -7.51 1.99
C LEU A 137 11.46 -8.18 1.66
N LYS A 138 12.47 -8.05 2.51
CA LYS A 138 13.75 -8.75 2.33
C LYS A 138 13.56 -10.27 2.29
N LYS A 139 12.72 -10.83 3.16
CA LYS A 139 12.42 -12.28 3.15
C LYS A 139 11.84 -12.73 1.82
N ILE A 140 10.95 -11.93 1.21
CA ILE A 140 10.36 -12.27 -0.09
C ILE A 140 11.35 -12.09 -1.25
N THR A 141 12.36 -11.23 -1.12
CA THR A 141 13.28 -10.90 -2.22
C THR A 141 14.60 -11.64 -2.16
N SER A 142 15.07 -12.01 -0.96
CA SER A 142 16.40 -12.62 -0.76
C SER A 142 16.35 -14.02 -0.14
N GLU A 143 15.29 -14.39 0.60
CA GLU A 143 15.13 -15.70 1.23
C GLU A 143 13.95 -16.48 0.60
N ILE A 144 13.82 -16.38 -0.72
CA ILE A 144 12.68 -16.90 -1.46
C ILE A 144 12.58 -18.41 -1.30
N LYS A 145 11.47 -18.89 -0.74
CA LYS A 145 11.07 -20.29 -0.77
C LYS A 145 10.11 -20.51 -1.94
N LYS A 146 10.60 -21.16 -2.98
CA LYS A 146 9.80 -21.53 -4.16
C LYS A 146 8.89 -22.73 -3.88
N PRO A 147 7.72 -22.87 -4.54
CA PRO A 147 7.15 -21.93 -5.50
C PRO A 147 6.71 -20.62 -4.85
N ILE A 148 6.97 -19.49 -5.52
CA ILE A 148 6.55 -18.16 -5.09
C ILE A 148 5.50 -17.60 -6.04
N THR A 149 4.41 -17.07 -5.47
CA THR A 149 3.28 -16.52 -6.20
C THR A 149 3.05 -15.05 -5.81
N CYS A 150 2.87 -14.19 -6.81
CA CYS A 150 2.37 -12.84 -6.61
C CYS A 150 0.90 -12.76 -7.04
N ILE A 151 0.04 -12.21 -6.19
CA ILE A 151 -1.32 -11.81 -6.55
C ILE A 151 -1.32 -10.29 -6.63
N ILE A 152 -1.60 -9.75 -7.81
CA ILE A 152 -1.56 -8.32 -8.04
C ILE A 152 -2.88 -7.84 -8.63
N GLY A 153 -3.53 -6.93 -7.90
CA GLY A 153 -4.77 -6.26 -8.30
C GLY A 153 -4.58 -4.75 -8.40
N GLY A 154 -5.60 -4.07 -8.86
CA GLY A 154 -5.61 -2.62 -8.98
C GLY A 154 -6.30 -2.15 -10.23
N SER A 155 -6.40 -0.83 -10.40
CA SER A 155 -7.17 -0.22 -11.49
C SER A 155 -6.38 -0.02 -12.79
N LYS A 156 -5.04 0.10 -12.73
CA LYS A 156 -4.22 0.49 -13.87
C LYS A 156 -2.97 -0.37 -14.02
N VAL A 157 -2.77 -0.94 -15.22
CA VAL A 157 -1.57 -1.73 -15.58
C VAL A 157 -0.32 -0.85 -15.58
N SER A 158 -0.39 0.35 -16.19
CA SER A 158 0.75 1.25 -16.35
C SER A 158 1.42 1.64 -15.02
N THR A 159 0.65 1.73 -13.95
CA THR A 159 1.18 2.09 -12.62
C THR A 159 1.97 0.95 -11.97
N LYS A 160 1.72 -0.29 -12.37
CA LYS A 160 2.35 -1.49 -11.79
C LYS A 160 3.26 -2.25 -12.74
N ILE A 161 3.38 -1.81 -14.01
CA ILE A 161 4.17 -2.48 -15.03
C ILE A 161 5.63 -2.73 -14.60
N ASN A 162 6.29 -1.73 -14.03
CA ASN A 162 7.67 -1.87 -13.59
C ASN A 162 7.81 -2.86 -12.43
N ILE A 163 6.80 -2.92 -11.55
CA ILE A 163 6.75 -3.90 -10.47
C ILE A 163 6.62 -5.30 -11.06
N ILE A 164 5.67 -5.52 -11.97
CA ILE A 164 5.43 -6.81 -12.64
C ILE A 164 6.70 -7.28 -13.36
N LYS A 165 7.33 -6.41 -14.16
CA LYS A 165 8.59 -6.72 -14.85
C LYS A 165 9.72 -7.14 -13.91
N ASN A 166 9.84 -6.48 -12.75
CA ASN A 166 10.84 -6.79 -11.75
C ASN A 166 10.55 -8.10 -10.98
N LEU A 167 9.27 -8.50 -10.91
CA LEU A 167 8.85 -9.73 -10.25
C LEU A 167 8.96 -10.95 -11.16
N ILE A 168 8.67 -10.84 -12.46
CA ILE A 168 8.68 -11.95 -13.42
C ILE A 168 9.96 -12.81 -13.32
N PRO A 169 11.19 -12.27 -13.28
CA PRO A 169 12.40 -13.09 -13.20
C PRO A 169 12.57 -13.86 -11.87
N LYS A 170 11.79 -13.51 -10.85
CA LYS A 170 11.95 -14.04 -9.48
C LYS A 170 10.80 -14.94 -9.07
N PHE A 171 9.63 -14.82 -9.69
CA PHE A 171 8.39 -15.47 -9.30
C PHE A 171 8.03 -16.60 -10.25
N ASP A 172 7.40 -17.66 -9.70
CA ASP A 172 6.93 -18.79 -10.50
C ASP A 172 5.53 -18.50 -11.07
N ASN A 173 4.69 -17.74 -10.33
CA ASN A 173 3.36 -17.36 -10.76
C ASN A 173 3.09 -15.88 -10.45
N ILE A 174 2.45 -15.19 -11.39
CA ILE A 174 1.86 -13.86 -11.17
C ILE A 174 0.39 -13.92 -11.58
N ILE A 175 -0.49 -13.73 -10.61
CA ILE A 175 -1.93 -13.72 -10.76
C ILE A 175 -2.37 -12.26 -10.90
N ILE A 176 -2.97 -11.90 -12.02
CA ILE A 176 -3.45 -10.54 -12.29
C ILE A 176 -4.95 -10.52 -12.13
N VAL A 177 -5.44 -9.67 -11.22
CA VAL A 177 -6.86 -9.55 -10.85
C VAL A 177 -7.30 -8.08 -10.82
N GLY A 178 -8.57 -7.84 -10.51
CA GLY A 178 -9.14 -6.49 -10.44
C GLY A 178 -9.20 -5.77 -11.78
N GLY A 179 -9.29 -4.45 -11.79
CA GLY A 179 -9.39 -3.65 -13.01
C GLY A 179 -8.24 -3.85 -14.00
N MET A 180 -7.06 -4.23 -13.52
CA MET A 180 -5.91 -4.56 -14.39
C MET A 180 -6.18 -5.78 -15.27
N ALA A 181 -6.92 -6.78 -14.77
CA ALA A 181 -7.26 -7.97 -15.52
C ALA A 181 -8.16 -7.64 -16.71
N ASN A 182 -8.99 -6.61 -16.63
CA ASN A 182 -9.87 -6.20 -17.72
C ASN A 182 -9.09 -5.85 -19.01
N ASN A 183 -7.94 -5.20 -18.86
CA ASN A 183 -7.08 -4.90 -20.01
C ASN A 183 -6.55 -6.17 -20.68
N ILE A 184 -6.20 -7.20 -19.91
CA ILE A 184 -5.73 -8.48 -20.46
C ILE A 184 -6.88 -9.27 -21.08
N ILE A 185 -8.05 -9.26 -20.45
CA ILE A 185 -9.28 -9.88 -20.97
C ILE A 185 -9.62 -9.26 -22.35
N GLN A 186 -9.55 -7.92 -22.45
CA GLN A 186 -9.77 -7.22 -23.72
C GLN A 186 -8.68 -7.52 -24.75
N TYR A 187 -7.40 -7.52 -24.36
CA TYR A 187 -6.27 -7.87 -25.22
C TYR A 187 -6.43 -9.27 -25.83
N ASN A 188 -7.01 -10.21 -25.07
CA ASN A 188 -7.31 -11.57 -25.52
C ASN A 188 -8.59 -11.66 -26.39
N GLY A 189 -9.19 -10.53 -26.77
CA GLY A 189 -10.32 -10.45 -27.70
C GLY A 189 -11.71 -10.55 -27.05
N ASN A 190 -11.82 -10.56 -25.70
CA ASN A 190 -13.10 -10.59 -25.03
C ASN A 190 -13.69 -9.19 -24.81
N ASN A 191 -15.02 -9.08 -24.82
CA ASN A 191 -15.71 -7.85 -24.46
C ASN A 191 -15.63 -7.63 -22.95
N ILE A 192 -15.38 -6.41 -22.52
CA ILE A 192 -15.35 -6.02 -21.10
C ILE A 192 -16.46 -5.03 -20.74
N GLY A 193 -17.38 -4.74 -21.67
CA GLY A 193 -18.50 -3.81 -21.48
C GLY A 193 -18.04 -2.41 -21.05
N LYS A 194 -18.63 -1.91 -19.95
CA LYS A 194 -18.30 -0.62 -19.31
C LYS A 194 -17.23 -0.74 -18.23
N SER A 195 -16.52 -1.87 -18.17
CA SER A 195 -15.51 -2.10 -17.14
C SER A 195 -14.40 -1.07 -17.19
N LEU A 196 -13.81 -0.80 -16.02
CA LEU A 196 -12.63 0.03 -15.92
C LEU A 196 -11.51 -0.55 -16.78
N LYS A 197 -10.93 0.26 -17.65
CA LYS A 197 -9.77 -0.08 -18.45
C LYS A 197 -8.84 1.11 -18.60
N GLU A 198 -7.64 0.83 -19.03
CA GLU A 198 -6.64 1.83 -19.41
C GLU A 198 -6.39 1.73 -20.91
N GLU A 199 -6.35 2.86 -21.58
CA GLU A 199 -6.13 2.90 -23.02
C GLU A 199 -4.65 2.65 -23.38
N ASN A 200 -4.41 2.12 -24.58
CA ASN A 200 -3.06 1.88 -25.13
C ASN A 200 -2.18 0.92 -24.32
N CYS A 201 -2.77 -0.05 -23.62
CA CYS A 201 -2.04 -1.03 -22.82
C CYS A 201 -1.49 -2.24 -23.59
N ASP A 202 -1.91 -2.47 -24.85
CA ASP A 202 -1.52 -3.65 -25.62
C ASP A 202 0.00 -3.87 -25.71
N PRO A 203 0.84 -2.84 -25.97
CA PRO A 203 2.29 -3.02 -26.00
C PRO A 203 2.84 -3.47 -24.65
N ILE A 204 2.27 -2.95 -23.54
CA ILE A 204 2.66 -3.28 -22.18
C ILE A 204 2.30 -4.73 -21.86
N ILE A 205 1.10 -5.17 -22.21
CA ILE A 205 0.61 -6.53 -22.00
C ILE A 205 1.46 -7.54 -22.79
N LYS A 206 1.74 -7.22 -24.07
CA LYS A 206 2.61 -8.02 -24.91
C LYS A 206 4.01 -8.20 -24.29
N GLU A 207 4.58 -7.13 -23.75
CA GLU A 207 5.87 -7.17 -23.07
C GLU A 207 5.83 -8.06 -21.80
N ILE A 208 4.78 -7.96 -20.99
CA ILE A 208 4.58 -8.83 -19.82
C ILE A 208 4.59 -10.30 -20.22
N PHE A 209 3.80 -10.68 -21.24
CA PHE A 209 3.75 -12.06 -21.69
C PHE A 209 5.08 -12.54 -22.27
N SER A 210 5.76 -11.73 -23.09
CA SER A 210 7.08 -12.07 -23.62
C SER A 210 8.13 -12.30 -22.54
N LEU A 211 8.15 -11.41 -21.52
CA LEU A 211 9.05 -11.59 -20.38
C LEU A 211 8.71 -12.83 -19.55
N SER A 212 7.41 -13.14 -19.39
CA SER A 212 6.97 -14.30 -18.64
C SER A 212 7.40 -15.62 -19.28
N GLU A 213 7.32 -15.71 -20.61
CA GLU A 213 7.81 -16.87 -21.39
C GLU A 213 9.33 -17.07 -21.22
N ILE A 214 10.12 -15.98 -21.38
CA ILE A 214 11.58 -16.02 -21.25
C ILE A 214 12.01 -16.49 -19.84
N ASN A 215 11.27 -16.09 -18.81
CA ASN A 215 11.61 -16.38 -17.42
C ASN A 215 10.88 -17.59 -16.83
N SER A 216 10.07 -18.31 -17.61
CA SER A 216 9.24 -19.43 -17.15
C SER A 216 8.31 -19.07 -15.98
N CYS A 217 7.88 -17.80 -15.91
CA CYS A 217 6.93 -17.30 -14.94
C CYS A 217 5.51 -17.38 -15.53
N LYS A 218 4.57 -18.02 -14.85
CA LYS A 218 3.19 -18.14 -15.33
C LYS A 218 2.41 -16.88 -15.01
N ILE A 219 1.83 -16.25 -16.03
CA ILE A 219 0.83 -15.18 -15.86
C ILE A 219 -0.56 -15.83 -15.85
N ILE A 220 -1.28 -15.65 -14.76
CA ILE A 220 -2.63 -16.18 -14.56
C ILE A 220 -3.61 -15.02 -14.58
N CYS A 221 -4.65 -15.14 -15.40
CA CYS A 221 -5.74 -14.18 -15.54
C CYS A 221 -7.06 -14.85 -15.21
N PRO A 222 -8.15 -14.11 -14.94
CA PRO A 222 -9.45 -14.68 -14.70
C PRO A 222 -9.94 -15.54 -15.87
N GLU A 223 -10.59 -16.67 -15.54
CA GLU A 223 -11.25 -17.57 -16.49
C GLU A 223 -12.76 -17.31 -16.55
N ASP A 224 -13.33 -16.86 -15.44
CA ASP A 224 -14.69 -16.39 -15.27
C ASP A 224 -14.76 -15.16 -14.37
N ILE A 225 -15.86 -14.44 -14.41
CA ILE A 225 -15.99 -13.14 -13.77
C ILE A 225 -17.37 -12.95 -13.14
N VAL A 226 -17.46 -11.97 -12.24
CA VAL A 226 -18.72 -11.45 -11.72
C VAL A 226 -18.96 -10.06 -12.29
N VAL A 227 -20.10 -9.89 -12.94
CA VAL A 227 -20.50 -8.62 -13.54
C VAL A 227 -21.67 -7.99 -12.81
N GLY A 228 -21.80 -6.66 -12.92
CA GLY A 228 -22.95 -5.87 -12.54
C GLY A 228 -23.24 -4.78 -13.55
N LYS A 229 -24.50 -4.31 -13.61
CA LYS A 229 -24.84 -3.15 -14.48
C LYS A 229 -24.29 -1.84 -13.97
N ASN A 230 -24.04 -1.75 -12.67
CA ASN A 230 -23.38 -0.64 -11.98
C ASN A 230 -22.76 -1.15 -10.68
N LEU A 231 -22.04 -0.29 -9.96
CA LEU A 231 -21.32 -0.64 -8.73
C LEU A 231 -22.22 -1.15 -7.57
N ASN A 232 -23.53 -0.88 -7.63
CA ASN A 232 -24.52 -1.30 -6.65
C ASN A 232 -25.53 -2.31 -7.25
N GLY A 233 -25.24 -2.84 -8.45
CA GLY A 233 -26.10 -3.78 -9.14
C GLY A 233 -26.04 -5.19 -8.53
N ASN A 234 -26.97 -6.06 -8.99
CA ASN A 234 -26.94 -7.47 -8.62
C ASN A 234 -25.77 -8.17 -9.32
N PRO A 235 -25.00 -9.00 -8.59
CA PRO A 235 -23.90 -9.75 -9.17
C PRO A 235 -24.43 -10.90 -10.05
N LEU A 236 -23.80 -11.07 -11.22
CA LEU A 236 -24.04 -12.19 -12.12
C LEU A 236 -22.70 -12.83 -12.48
N ILE A 237 -22.61 -14.14 -12.33
CA ILE A 237 -21.44 -14.93 -12.74
C ILE A 237 -21.54 -15.18 -14.24
N LYS A 238 -20.45 -14.94 -14.98
CA LYS A 238 -20.38 -15.10 -16.43
C LYS A 238 -19.03 -15.65 -16.89
N GLU A 239 -19.07 -16.34 -18.02
CA GLU A 239 -17.88 -16.62 -18.80
C GLU A 239 -17.37 -15.32 -19.46
N LEU A 240 -16.07 -15.26 -19.81
CA LEU A 240 -15.46 -14.04 -20.38
C LEU A 240 -16.12 -13.57 -21.67
N ASN A 241 -16.62 -14.51 -22.50
CA ASN A 241 -17.26 -14.21 -23.79
C ASN A 241 -18.73 -13.80 -23.67
N GLU A 242 -19.30 -13.78 -22.46
CA GLU A 242 -20.72 -13.48 -22.21
C GLU A 242 -20.96 -12.06 -21.68
N VAL A 243 -19.91 -11.26 -21.53
CA VAL A 243 -20.01 -9.88 -21.00
C VAL A 243 -20.75 -8.99 -21.99
N SER A 244 -21.85 -8.39 -21.55
CA SER A 244 -22.64 -7.45 -22.35
C SER A 244 -22.06 -6.03 -22.33
N SER A 245 -22.37 -5.24 -23.37
CA SER A 245 -21.85 -3.87 -23.50
C SER A 245 -22.32 -2.91 -22.39
N ASP A 246 -23.40 -3.22 -21.68
CA ASP A 246 -23.97 -2.43 -20.59
C ASP A 246 -23.52 -2.89 -19.19
N GLU A 247 -22.69 -3.92 -19.11
CA GLU A 247 -22.18 -4.51 -17.87
C GLU A 247 -20.76 -4.06 -17.52
N MET A 248 -20.39 -4.26 -16.27
CA MET A 248 -19.06 -4.00 -15.72
C MET A 248 -18.54 -5.27 -15.03
N ILE A 249 -17.30 -5.65 -15.26
CA ILE A 249 -16.61 -6.69 -14.50
C ILE A 249 -16.22 -6.09 -13.15
N LEU A 250 -16.71 -6.66 -12.06
CA LEU A 250 -16.57 -6.14 -10.70
C LEU A 250 -15.90 -7.10 -9.72
N ASP A 251 -15.82 -8.40 -10.07
CA ASP A 251 -15.06 -9.40 -9.29
C ASP A 251 -14.67 -10.58 -10.20
N ILE A 252 -13.85 -11.47 -9.68
CA ILE A 252 -13.50 -12.75 -10.30
C ILE A 252 -14.58 -13.79 -9.97
N GLY A 253 -14.79 -14.75 -10.88
CA GLY A 253 -15.76 -15.81 -10.71
C GLY A 253 -15.23 -17.02 -9.93
N PRO A 254 -16.12 -18.01 -9.63
CA PRO A 254 -15.78 -19.18 -8.82
C PRO A 254 -14.71 -20.09 -9.44
N LYS A 255 -14.67 -20.25 -10.76
CA LYS A 255 -13.63 -21.04 -11.45
C LYS A 255 -12.25 -20.40 -11.23
N THR A 256 -12.19 -19.08 -11.39
CA THR A 256 -10.97 -18.29 -11.15
C THR A 256 -10.51 -18.42 -9.70
N ILE A 257 -11.44 -18.37 -8.74
CA ILE A 257 -11.14 -18.56 -7.31
C ILE A 257 -10.55 -19.94 -7.06
N GLU A 258 -11.11 -20.99 -7.66
CA GLU A 258 -10.60 -22.36 -7.54
C GLU A 258 -9.18 -22.49 -8.10
N VAL A 259 -8.91 -21.93 -9.28
CA VAL A 259 -7.56 -21.89 -9.88
C VAL A 259 -6.57 -21.18 -8.94
N ILE A 260 -6.94 -20.03 -8.42
CA ILE A 260 -6.09 -19.27 -7.49
C ILE A 260 -5.83 -20.05 -6.20
N ASN A 261 -6.86 -20.66 -5.61
CA ASN A 261 -6.73 -21.47 -4.40
C ASN A 261 -5.80 -22.67 -4.60
N ASN A 262 -5.86 -23.32 -5.75
CA ASN A 262 -4.98 -24.42 -6.11
C ASN A 262 -3.52 -23.98 -6.28
N ILE A 263 -3.28 -22.74 -6.74
CA ILE A 263 -1.93 -22.16 -6.85
C ILE A 263 -1.41 -21.79 -5.45
N ILE A 264 -2.26 -21.20 -4.60
CA ILE A 264 -1.92 -20.87 -3.20
C ILE A 264 -1.50 -22.13 -2.45
N ASP A 265 -2.22 -23.24 -2.59
CA ASP A 265 -1.90 -24.53 -1.93
C ASP A 265 -0.52 -25.10 -2.31
N LYS A 266 -0.06 -24.79 -3.52
CA LYS A 266 1.24 -25.24 -4.06
C LYS A 266 2.37 -24.25 -3.80
N SER A 267 2.05 -23.06 -3.31
CA SER A 267 3.03 -22.00 -3.05
C SER A 267 3.66 -22.14 -1.67
N ASN A 268 4.94 -21.80 -1.55
CA ASN A 268 5.63 -21.65 -0.27
C ASN A 268 5.73 -20.19 0.17
N THR A 269 5.68 -19.26 -0.81
CA THR A 269 5.71 -17.82 -0.55
C THR A 269 4.64 -17.12 -1.37
N ILE A 270 3.90 -16.18 -0.73
CA ILE A 270 2.86 -15.39 -1.39
C ILE A 270 3.09 -13.91 -1.12
N LEU A 271 3.07 -13.11 -2.19
CA LEU A 271 2.97 -11.66 -2.15
C LEU A 271 1.60 -11.25 -2.68
N TRP A 272 0.80 -10.53 -1.88
CA TRP A 272 -0.51 -10.05 -2.30
C TRP A 272 -0.58 -8.52 -2.23
N ASN A 273 -0.90 -7.88 -3.37
CA ASN A 273 -1.03 -6.43 -3.47
C ASN A 273 -2.19 -6.02 -4.38
N GLY A 274 -3.31 -5.67 -3.79
CA GLY A 274 -4.54 -5.21 -4.42
C GLY A 274 -5.65 -6.28 -4.42
N PRO A 275 -6.90 -5.87 -4.18
CA PRO A 275 -8.07 -6.74 -4.17
C PRO A 275 -8.38 -7.32 -5.55
N ALA A 276 -9.15 -8.41 -5.58
CA ALA A 276 -9.55 -9.09 -6.81
C ALA A 276 -10.74 -8.43 -7.50
N GLY A 277 -11.57 -7.70 -6.75
CA GLY A 277 -12.77 -7.04 -7.25
C GLY A 277 -13.05 -5.72 -6.55
N TYR A 278 -14.26 -5.18 -6.77
CA TYR A 278 -14.77 -3.98 -6.11
C TYR A 278 -15.22 -4.32 -4.68
N PHE A 279 -14.24 -4.51 -3.80
CA PHE A 279 -14.44 -5.05 -2.44
C PHE A 279 -15.19 -4.11 -1.49
N GLU A 280 -15.32 -2.82 -1.83
CA GLU A 280 -16.10 -1.84 -1.07
C GLU A 280 -17.60 -2.17 -1.07
N ASN A 281 -18.06 -2.94 -2.07
CA ASN A 281 -19.39 -3.51 -2.08
C ASN A 281 -19.31 -5.02 -1.77
N PRO A 282 -19.94 -5.49 -0.67
CA PRO A 282 -19.93 -6.91 -0.28
C PRO A 282 -20.38 -7.88 -1.39
N SER A 283 -21.24 -7.43 -2.31
CA SER A 283 -21.71 -8.23 -3.45
C SER A 283 -20.60 -8.57 -4.47
N PHE A 284 -19.48 -7.83 -4.45
CA PHE A 284 -18.35 -7.97 -5.38
C PHE A 284 -17.01 -8.13 -4.64
N ALA A 285 -17.07 -8.57 -3.38
CA ALA A 285 -15.89 -8.78 -2.53
C ALA A 285 -15.48 -10.26 -2.42
N ASN A 286 -16.30 -11.18 -2.95
CA ASN A 286 -16.13 -12.61 -2.70
C ASN A 286 -14.77 -13.15 -3.17
N GLY A 287 -14.30 -12.74 -4.34
CA GLY A 287 -12.99 -13.13 -4.84
C GLY A 287 -11.87 -12.78 -3.88
N SER A 288 -11.87 -11.55 -3.39
CA SER A 288 -10.87 -11.08 -2.42
C SER A 288 -10.97 -11.78 -1.07
N ILE A 289 -12.20 -12.04 -0.60
CA ILE A 289 -12.45 -12.73 0.68
C ILE A 289 -11.97 -14.19 0.63
N GLU A 290 -12.25 -14.91 -0.44
CA GLU A 290 -11.83 -16.31 -0.59
C GLU A 290 -10.29 -16.44 -0.72
N ILE A 291 -9.64 -15.54 -1.44
CA ILE A 291 -8.18 -15.44 -1.48
C ILE A 291 -7.62 -15.22 -0.07
N ALA A 292 -8.18 -14.26 0.69
CA ALA A 292 -7.76 -13.97 2.05
C ALA A 292 -7.89 -15.17 2.97
N LYS A 293 -9.06 -15.83 2.97
CA LYS A 293 -9.33 -17.04 3.77
C LYS A 293 -8.31 -18.14 3.46
N LYS A 294 -8.07 -18.40 2.17
CA LYS A 294 -7.13 -19.43 1.73
C LYS A 294 -5.70 -19.17 2.18
N ILE A 295 -5.25 -17.92 2.08
CA ILE A 295 -3.93 -17.49 2.58
C ILE A 295 -3.85 -17.64 4.11
N ILE A 296 -4.88 -17.21 4.84
CA ILE A 296 -4.95 -17.32 6.31
C ILE A 296 -4.88 -18.77 6.77
N ASP A 297 -5.64 -19.68 6.15
CA ASP A 297 -5.67 -21.10 6.53
C ASP A 297 -4.33 -21.79 6.27
N ASN A 298 -3.66 -21.47 5.17
CA ASN A 298 -2.34 -21.99 4.89
C ASN A 298 -1.26 -21.39 5.82
N ASN A 299 -1.39 -20.13 6.24
CA ASN A 299 -0.52 -19.52 7.25
C ASN A 299 -0.69 -20.17 8.63
N LYS A 300 -1.93 -20.40 9.10
CA LYS A 300 -2.21 -21.07 10.37
C LYS A 300 -1.57 -22.46 10.45
N SER A 301 -1.47 -23.16 9.33
CA SER A 301 -0.81 -24.46 9.22
C SER A 301 0.71 -24.36 8.99
N ASN A 302 1.31 -23.17 9.04
CA ASN A 302 2.72 -22.92 8.75
C ASN A 302 3.20 -23.46 7.39
N LYS A 303 2.29 -23.60 6.42
CA LYS A 303 2.63 -24.10 5.08
C LYS A 303 3.26 -23.03 4.20
N ILE A 304 2.86 -21.76 4.37
CA ILE A 304 3.29 -20.65 3.53
C ILE A 304 3.84 -19.50 4.36
N TYR A 305 4.70 -18.70 3.74
CA TYR A 305 5.03 -17.35 4.20
C TYR A 305 4.30 -16.35 3.30
N SER A 306 3.48 -15.48 3.86
CA SER A 306 2.75 -14.49 3.05
C SER A 306 2.99 -13.06 3.54
N VAL A 307 3.02 -12.14 2.57
CA VAL A 307 3.05 -10.70 2.80
C VAL A 307 1.93 -10.07 1.99
N ALA A 308 1.09 -9.30 2.66
CA ALA A 308 0.06 -8.48 2.05
C ALA A 308 0.45 -7.00 2.15
N GLY A 309 0.31 -6.26 1.05
CA GLY A 309 0.63 -4.84 0.97
C GLY A 309 -0.40 -4.05 0.17
N GLY A 310 -0.33 -2.71 0.34
CA GLY A 310 -1.29 -1.80 -0.26
C GLY A 310 -2.49 -1.49 0.64
N GLY A 311 -2.90 -0.21 0.66
CA GLY A 311 -3.96 0.29 1.55
C GLY A 311 -5.27 -0.48 1.42
N ASP A 312 -5.69 -0.77 0.19
CA ASP A 312 -6.95 -1.47 -0.09
C ASP A 312 -6.92 -2.93 0.40
N THR A 313 -5.79 -3.64 0.17
CA THR A 313 -5.61 -5.01 0.66
C THR A 313 -5.63 -5.06 2.19
N VAL A 314 -4.94 -4.12 2.85
CA VAL A 314 -4.90 -4.04 4.31
C VAL A 314 -6.27 -3.66 4.86
N SER A 315 -7.00 -2.74 4.21
CA SER A 315 -8.38 -2.37 4.58
C SER A 315 -9.31 -3.57 4.50
N LEU A 316 -9.25 -4.34 3.42
CA LEU A 316 -10.01 -5.59 3.27
C LEU A 316 -9.68 -6.58 4.40
N LEU A 317 -8.40 -6.85 4.65
CA LEU A 317 -7.98 -7.79 5.70
C LEU A 317 -8.41 -7.37 7.10
N ASN A 318 -8.47 -6.09 7.39
CA ASN A 318 -8.94 -5.56 8.67
C ASN A 318 -10.46 -5.65 8.82
N SER A 319 -11.21 -5.83 7.74
CA SER A 319 -12.67 -5.99 7.76
C SER A 319 -13.13 -7.44 7.91
N LEU A 320 -12.22 -8.41 7.81
CA LEU A 320 -12.46 -9.85 7.98
C LEU A 320 -12.19 -10.31 9.40
#